data_013df84b85939f66c5025f50a610d554
#
_entry.id   013df84b85939f66c5025f50a610d554
#
_cell.length_a   1.000
_cell.length_b   1.000
_cell.length_c   1.000
_cell.angle_alpha   90.00
_cell.angle_beta   90.00
_cell.angle_gamma   90.00
#
_symmetry.space_group_name_H-M   'P 1'
#
loop_
_entity.id
_entity.type
_entity.pdbx_description
1 polymer ?
#
loop_
_entity_poly.entity_id
_entity_poly.type
_entity_poly.pdbx_seq_one_letter_code
_entity_poly.pdbx_strand_id
1 'polypeptide(L)'
;MRCVVYSIAKSSPLELVKIYQKQCKQFDCELELVDLFPKNTANAQKVSKELAQKSYSLAFEPYLNPKAKNIALHPKAQRGDSFAFSKMLENHLNINFFIAGVYGFEENFLKDCQAWSLSEMTFSHEVAKIVLCEQIYRALSIIFKHPYHK
;
A
#
# COMPACT_ATOMS: atom_id res chain seq x y z
N MET A 1 -0.42 6.56 -15.30
CA MET A 1 -0.95 6.01 -14.03
C MET A 1 -0.13 6.53 -12.87
N ARG A 2 -0.75 6.76 -11.72
CA ARG A 2 -0.03 7.13 -10.49
C ARG A 2 -0.44 6.18 -9.36
N CYS A 3 0.55 5.54 -8.75
CA CYS A 3 0.40 4.67 -7.58
C CYS A 3 1.14 5.29 -6.41
N VAL A 4 0.47 5.53 -5.29
CA VAL A 4 1.08 6.05 -4.08
C VAL A 4 0.91 5.05 -2.94
N VAL A 5 2.01 4.73 -2.27
CA VAL A 5 2.02 3.84 -1.10
C VAL A 5 2.23 4.68 0.15
N TYR A 6 1.19 4.82 0.94
CA TYR A 6 1.21 5.48 2.25
C TYR A 6 1.44 4.44 3.34
N SER A 7 2.41 4.66 4.21
CA SER A 7 2.66 3.72 5.31
C SER A 7 2.91 4.42 6.63
N ILE A 8 2.43 3.82 7.71
CA ILE A 8 2.75 4.26 9.07
C ILE A 8 4.12 3.69 9.44
N ALA A 9 5.14 4.47 9.15
CA ALA A 9 6.53 4.09 9.42
C ALA A 9 7.43 5.32 9.48
N LYS A 10 8.54 5.19 10.19
CA LYS A 10 9.64 6.13 10.04
C LYS A 10 10.27 5.91 8.67
N SER A 11 10.61 7.01 7.99
CA SER A 11 11.23 6.92 6.67
C SER A 11 12.56 6.18 6.72
N SER A 12 12.72 5.21 5.85
CA SER A 12 13.99 4.53 5.60
C SER A 12 14.17 4.29 4.11
N PRO A 13 15.36 4.55 3.54
CA PRO A 13 15.62 4.29 2.13
C PRO A 13 15.65 2.78 1.88
N LEU A 14 14.87 2.32 0.90
CA LEU A 14 14.84 0.92 0.45
C LEU A 14 15.30 0.87 -1.00
N GLU A 15 16.51 0.38 -1.25
CA GLU A 15 17.10 0.35 -2.59
C GLU A 15 16.27 -0.47 -3.60
N LEU A 16 15.71 -1.61 -3.17
CA LEU A 16 14.83 -2.41 -4.02
C LEU A 16 13.57 -1.64 -4.46
N VAL A 17 13.03 -0.81 -3.58
CA VAL A 17 11.88 0.04 -3.93
C VAL A 17 12.23 1.03 -5.02
N LYS A 18 13.42 1.67 -4.95
CA LYS A 18 13.90 2.60 -5.99
C LYS A 18 14.02 1.92 -7.36
N ILE A 19 14.42 0.63 -7.37
CA ILE A 19 14.47 -0.15 -8.61
C ILE A 19 13.08 -0.27 -9.22
N TYR A 20 12.07 -0.68 -8.44
CA TYR A 20 10.69 -0.80 -8.94
C TYR A 20 10.09 0.55 -9.33
N GLN A 21 10.37 1.63 -8.59
CA GLN A 21 9.95 2.98 -8.96
C GLN A 21 10.50 3.36 -10.35
N LYS A 22 11.76 3.06 -10.62
CA LYS A 22 12.37 3.29 -11.95
C LYS A 22 11.74 2.40 -13.02
N GLN A 23 11.52 1.13 -12.73
CA GLN A 23 10.94 0.17 -13.67
C GLN A 23 9.48 0.48 -14.02
N CYS A 24 8.67 0.97 -13.08
CA CYS A 24 7.28 1.35 -13.34
C CYS A 24 7.16 2.48 -14.37
N LYS A 25 8.16 3.36 -14.48
CA LYS A 25 8.14 4.48 -15.44
C LYS A 25 8.06 4.03 -16.90
N GLN A 26 8.56 2.83 -17.25
CA GLN A 26 8.42 2.30 -18.61
C GLN A 26 6.99 2.05 -19.05
N PHE A 27 6.06 1.98 -18.09
CA PHE A 27 4.61 1.83 -18.30
C PHE A 27 3.84 3.13 -18.06
N ASP A 28 4.51 4.28 -18.12
CA ASP A 28 3.94 5.59 -17.77
C ASP A 28 3.25 5.58 -16.38
N CYS A 29 3.82 4.82 -15.45
CA CYS A 29 3.37 4.75 -14.07
C CYS A 29 4.36 5.41 -13.12
N GLU A 30 3.90 6.43 -12.41
CA GLU A 30 4.61 7.05 -11.30
C GLU A 30 4.28 6.30 -10.01
N LEU A 31 5.30 5.64 -9.44
CA LEU A 31 5.19 4.93 -8.15
C LEU A 31 5.88 5.75 -7.07
N GLU A 32 5.11 6.19 -6.09
CA GLU A 32 5.60 7.00 -4.96
C GLU A 32 5.42 6.26 -3.63
N LEU A 33 6.33 6.50 -2.68
CA LEU A 33 6.19 6.04 -1.30
C LEU A 33 6.20 7.25 -0.37
N VAL A 34 5.25 7.26 0.57
CA VAL A 34 5.08 8.31 1.57
C VAL A 34 5.00 7.65 2.94
N ASP A 35 6.05 7.83 3.74
CA ASP A 35 6.07 7.34 5.12
C ASP A 35 5.55 8.42 6.07
N LEU A 36 4.59 8.04 6.91
CA LEU A 36 3.89 8.89 7.86
C LEU A 36 4.15 8.38 9.28
N PHE A 37 4.75 9.21 10.11
CA PHE A 37 4.93 8.89 11.52
C PHE A 37 4.78 10.14 12.40
N PRO A 38 3.53 10.66 12.55
CA PRO A 38 3.27 11.82 13.39
C PRO A 38 3.68 11.59 14.85
N LYS A 39 4.03 12.65 15.56
CA LYS A 39 4.47 12.56 16.97
C LYS A 39 3.42 11.89 17.88
N ASN A 40 2.14 12.16 17.65
CA ASN A 40 1.05 11.56 18.41
C ASN A 40 0.91 10.04 18.18
N THR A 41 1.32 9.52 17.02
CA THR A 41 1.31 8.09 16.72
C THR A 41 2.25 7.32 17.63
N ALA A 42 3.47 7.81 17.83
CA ALA A 42 4.43 7.18 18.74
C ALA A 42 3.90 7.10 20.18
N ASN A 43 3.22 8.14 20.65
CA ASN A 43 2.60 8.15 21.97
C ASN A 43 1.38 7.24 22.06
N ALA A 44 0.50 7.26 21.06
CA ALA A 44 -0.70 6.44 21.01
C ALA A 44 -0.37 4.94 21.03
N GLN A 45 0.68 4.51 20.34
CA GLN A 45 1.14 3.11 20.32
C GLN A 45 1.60 2.60 21.70
N LYS A 46 2.02 3.50 22.58
CA LYS A 46 2.41 3.14 23.95
C LYS A 46 1.24 3.04 24.91
N VAL A 47 0.10 3.61 24.55
CA VAL A 47 -1.09 3.68 25.42
C VAL A 47 -2.05 2.54 25.15
N SER A 48 -2.56 2.40 23.94
CA SER A 48 -3.49 1.33 23.56
C SER A 48 -3.53 1.08 22.05
N LYS A 49 -4.01 -0.11 21.68
CA LYS A 49 -4.29 -0.48 20.28
C LYS A 49 -5.28 0.49 19.62
N GLU A 50 -6.36 0.81 20.32
CA GLU A 50 -7.45 1.65 19.81
C GLU A 50 -6.96 3.07 19.50
N LEU A 51 -6.17 3.66 20.40
CA LEU A 51 -5.57 4.97 20.18
C LEU A 51 -4.53 4.96 19.06
N ALA A 52 -3.74 3.88 18.95
CA ALA A 52 -2.81 3.71 17.85
C ALA A 52 -3.53 3.64 16.51
N GLN A 53 -4.54 2.79 16.37
CA GLN A 53 -5.35 2.65 15.16
C GLN A 53 -6.02 3.97 14.76
N LYS A 54 -6.58 4.71 15.73
CA LYS A 54 -7.17 6.03 15.49
C LYS A 54 -6.13 7.02 14.98
N SER A 55 -4.92 7.01 15.54
CA SER A 55 -3.83 7.88 15.08
C SER A 55 -3.42 7.57 13.62
N TYR A 56 -3.46 6.30 13.22
CA TYR A 56 -3.19 5.89 11.84
C TYR A 56 -4.28 6.39 10.89
N SER A 57 -5.54 6.23 11.26
CA SER A 57 -6.68 6.73 10.48
C SER A 57 -6.55 8.24 10.24
N LEU A 58 -6.28 9.01 11.29
CA LEU A 58 -6.09 10.46 11.18
C LEU A 58 -4.89 10.85 10.28
N ALA A 59 -3.81 10.06 10.32
CA ALA A 59 -2.65 10.30 9.46
C ALA A 59 -2.96 10.00 7.98
N PHE A 60 -3.82 9.01 7.69
CA PHE A 60 -4.18 8.63 6.34
C PHE A 60 -5.33 9.44 5.75
N GLU A 61 -6.22 9.97 6.58
CA GLU A 61 -7.44 10.68 6.14
C GLU A 61 -7.21 11.75 5.06
N PRO A 62 -6.16 12.61 5.13
CA PRO A 62 -5.88 13.59 4.09
C PRO A 62 -5.56 13.01 2.71
N TYR A 63 -5.22 11.73 2.65
CA TYR A 63 -4.82 11.02 1.42
C TYR A 63 -5.92 10.12 0.85
N LEU A 64 -7.02 9.93 1.59
CA LEU A 64 -8.21 9.27 1.04
C LEU A 64 -8.80 10.14 -0.07
N ASN A 65 -8.84 9.60 -1.26
CA ASN A 65 -9.38 10.29 -2.43
C ASN A 65 -10.51 9.46 -3.04
N PRO A 66 -11.77 9.95 -3.02
CA PRO A 66 -12.90 9.22 -3.58
C PRO A 66 -12.82 9.03 -5.11
N LYS A 67 -11.95 9.80 -5.79
CA LYS A 67 -11.68 9.65 -7.23
C LYS A 67 -10.53 8.69 -7.54
N ALA A 68 -9.86 8.18 -6.52
CA ALA A 68 -8.79 7.20 -6.64
C ALA A 68 -9.27 5.82 -6.15
N LYS A 69 -8.60 4.77 -6.62
CA LYS A 69 -8.76 3.45 -6.03
C LYS A 69 -7.97 3.40 -4.71
N ASN A 70 -8.68 3.37 -3.59
CA ASN A 70 -8.06 3.24 -2.26
C ASN A 70 -8.01 1.77 -1.86
N ILE A 71 -6.81 1.25 -1.58
CA ILE A 71 -6.55 -0.15 -1.24
C ILE A 71 -5.82 -0.21 0.10
N ALA A 72 -6.41 -0.87 1.10
CA ALA A 72 -5.79 -1.12 2.39
C ALA A 72 -5.20 -2.54 2.43
N LEU A 73 -3.90 -2.66 2.76
CA LEU A 73 -3.27 -3.97 2.91
C LEU A 73 -3.58 -4.55 4.28
N HIS A 74 -4.31 -5.66 4.31
CA HIS A 74 -4.74 -6.31 5.53
C HIS A 74 -4.58 -7.83 5.43
N PRO A 75 -3.87 -8.50 6.37
CA PRO A 75 -3.56 -9.94 6.26
C PRO A 75 -4.77 -10.87 6.13
N LYS A 76 -5.90 -10.47 6.74
CA LYS A 76 -7.16 -11.25 6.74
C LYS A 76 -8.13 -10.87 5.61
N ALA A 77 -7.72 -9.97 4.70
CA ALA A 77 -8.56 -9.56 3.57
C ALA A 77 -8.59 -10.60 2.46
N GLN A 78 -9.42 -10.34 1.45
CA GLN A 78 -9.40 -11.11 0.21
C GLN A 78 -7.98 -11.09 -0.39
N ARG A 79 -7.57 -12.21 -0.95
CA ARG A 79 -6.31 -12.37 -1.69
C ARG A 79 -6.56 -13.08 -3.01
N GLY A 80 -5.57 -13.02 -3.87
CA GLY A 80 -5.55 -13.69 -5.15
C GLY A 80 -4.12 -13.80 -5.65
N ASP A 81 -3.98 -14.32 -6.85
CA ASP A 81 -2.71 -14.35 -7.57
C ASP A 81 -2.36 -12.98 -8.19
N SER A 82 -1.23 -12.92 -8.88
CA SER A 82 -0.77 -11.70 -9.55
C SER A 82 -1.71 -11.26 -10.68
N PHE A 83 -2.47 -12.17 -11.30
CA PHE A 83 -3.47 -11.81 -12.30
C PHE A 83 -4.69 -11.14 -11.65
N ALA A 84 -5.18 -11.67 -10.52
CA ALA A 84 -6.26 -11.05 -9.78
C ALA A 84 -5.86 -9.66 -9.27
N PHE A 85 -4.61 -9.50 -8.80
CA PHE A 85 -4.07 -8.21 -8.40
C PHE A 85 -3.98 -7.24 -9.58
N SER A 86 -3.51 -7.69 -10.75
CA SER A 86 -3.43 -6.84 -11.94
C SER A 86 -4.81 -6.33 -12.40
N LYS A 87 -5.83 -7.19 -12.38
CA LYS A 87 -7.22 -6.81 -12.69
C LYS A 87 -7.77 -5.76 -11.74
N MET A 88 -7.37 -5.80 -10.46
CA MET A 88 -7.78 -4.80 -9.49
C MET A 88 -7.20 -3.41 -9.79
N LEU A 89 -6.03 -3.34 -10.43
CA LEU A 89 -5.37 -2.08 -10.83
C LEU A 89 -5.80 -1.59 -12.21
N GLU A 90 -6.31 -2.48 -13.05
CA GLU A 90 -6.69 -2.18 -14.43
C GLU A 90 -7.78 -1.09 -14.48
N ASN A 91 -7.68 -0.18 -15.46
CA ASN A 91 -8.60 0.94 -15.69
C ASN A 91 -8.62 2.02 -14.59
N HIS A 92 -7.66 2.03 -13.68
CA HIS A 92 -7.51 3.10 -12.69
C HIS A 92 -6.28 3.96 -13.00
N LEU A 93 -6.47 5.28 -13.04
CA LEU A 93 -5.38 6.24 -13.26
C LEU A 93 -4.66 6.62 -11.96
N ASN A 94 -5.40 6.61 -10.86
CA ASN A 94 -4.87 6.96 -9.52
C ASN A 94 -5.22 5.86 -8.53
N ILE A 95 -4.19 5.32 -7.89
CA ILE A 95 -4.33 4.23 -6.91
C ILE A 95 -3.53 4.58 -5.67
N ASN A 96 -4.20 4.55 -4.52
CA ASN A 96 -3.60 4.75 -3.22
C ASN A 96 -3.57 3.43 -2.46
N PHE A 97 -2.41 3.04 -1.99
CA PHE A 97 -2.22 1.89 -1.10
C PHE A 97 -1.93 2.38 0.31
N PHE A 98 -2.48 1.70 1.31
CA PHE A 98 -2.28 2.02 2.71
C PHE A 98 -1.71 0.82 3.45
N ILE A 99 -0.62 1.03 4.18
CA ILE A 99 0.05 0.04 5.04
C ILE A 99 0.01 0.58 6.46
N ALA A 100 -0.82 -0.03 7.32
CA ALA A 100 -0.96 0.40 8.71
C ALA A 100 0.29 0.10 9.54
N GLY A 101 0.35 0.68 10.74
CA GLY A 101 1.32 0.34 11.75
C GLY A 101 1.05 -1.03 12.40
N VAL A 102 1.80 -1.34 13.44
CA VAL A 102 1.81 -2.66 14.11
C VAL A 102 0.46 -3.17 14.62
N TYR A 103 -0.48 -2.28 14.87
CA TYR A 103 -1.83 -2.63 15.36
C TYR A 103 -2.89 -2.75 14.27
N GLY A 104 -2.51 -2.56 12.99
CA GLY A 104 -3.45 -2.64 11.86
C GLY A 104 -4.40 -1.44 11.77
N PHE A 105 -5.43 -1.60 10.97
CA PHE A 105 -6.40 -0.54 10.68
C PHE A 105 -7.57 -0.54 11.67
N GLU A 106 -8.13 0.64 11.86
CA GLU A 106 -9.46 0.84 12.43
C GLU A 106 -10.53 0.40 11.42
N GLU A 107 -11.60 -0.26 11.89
CA GLU A 107 -12.67 -0.75 11.01
C GLU A 107 -13.33 0.35 10.18
N ASN A 108 -13.49 1.55 10.75
CA ASN A 108 -14.07 2.68 10.04
C ASN A 108 -13.22 3.10 8.83
N PHE A 109 -11.90 3.08 8.96
CA PHE A 109 -11.00 3.39 7.84
C PHE A 109 -11.15 2.37 6.70
N LEU A 110 -11.31 1.10 7.03
CA LEU A 110 -11.44 0.04 6.03
C LEU A 110 -12.73 0.15 5.19
N LYS A 111 -13.76 0.86 5.67
CA LYS A 111 -15.00 1.09 4.91
C LYS A 111 -14.79 1.95 3.66
N ASP A 112 -13.78 2.82 3.68
CA ASP A 112 -13.44 3.71 2.57
C ASP A 112 -12.38 3.12 1.63
N CYS A 113 -11.97 1.87 1.87
CA CYS A 113 -10.95 1.17 1.11
C CYS A 113 -11.42 -0.21 0.65
N GLN A 114 -10.86 -0.67 -0.47
CA GLN A 114 -10.86 -2.10 -0.77
C GLN A 114 -9.74 -2.76 0.03
N ALA A 115 -10.07 -3.70 0.91
CA ALA A 115 -9.05 -4.45 1.62
C ALA A 115 -8.46 -5.55 0.72
N TRP A 116 -7.13 -5.69 0.74
CA TRP A 116 -6.41 -6.71 -0.01
C TRP A 116 -5.31 -7.33 0.85
N SER A 117 -5.09 -8.65 0.72
CA SER A 117 -4.02 -9.36 1.42
C SER A 117 -2.91 -9.77 0.46
N LEU A 118 -1.68 -9.43 0.78
CA LEU A 118 -0.49 -9.92 0.06
C LEU A 118 -0.16 -11.37 0.43
N SER A 119 -0.49 -11.79 1.65
CA SER A 119 -0.19 -13.11 2.18
C SER A 119 -0.96 -13.34 3.49
N GLU A 120 -1.15 -14.60 3.87
CA GLU A 120 -1.61 -14.96 5.23
C GLU A 120 -0.55 -14.65 6.29
N MET A 121 0.70 -14.58 5.88
CA MET A 121 1.81 -14.24 6.76
C MET A 121 1.84 -12.74 7.04
N THR A 122 2.17 -12.37 8.26
CA THR A 122 2.38 -10.97 8.63
C THR A 122 3.79 -10.55 8.23
N PHE A 123 3.90 -9.47 7.46
CA PHE A 123 5.16 -8.86 7.07
C PHE A 123 5.46 -7.64 7.93
N SER A 124 6.76 -7.33 8.14
CA SER A 124 7.13 -5.98 8.55
C SER A 124 6.71 -4.97 7.48
N HIS A 125 6.52 -3.71 7.87
CA HIS A 125 6.14 -2.66 6.92
C HIS A 125 7.17 -2.49 5.77
N GLU A 126 8.46 -2.72 6.02
CA GLU A 126 9.50 -2.66 4.99
C GLU A 126 9.35 -3.78 3.96
N VAL A 127 9.17 -5.03 4.43
CA VAL A 127 8.94 -6.17 3.54
C VAL A 127 7.63 -6.01 2.77
N ALA A 128 6.57 -5.55 3.42
CA ALA A 128 5.29 -5.29 2.76
C ALA A 128 5.44 -4.25 1.63
N LYS A 129 6.21 -3.17 1.83
CA LYS A 129 6.52 -2.18 0.78
C LYS A 129 7.23 -2.80 -0.40
N ILE A 130 8.27 -3.61 -0.15
CA ILE A 130 9.05 -4.25 -1.22
C ILE A 130 8.18 -5.19 -2.03
N VAL A 131 7.42 -6.08 -1.36
CA VAL A 131 6.51 -7.02 -2.01
C VAL A 131 5.43 -6.28 -2.80
N LEU A 132 4.83 -5.23 -2.23
CA LEU A 132 3.82 -4.43 -2.91
C LEU A 132 4.39 -3.76 -4.17
N CYS A 133 5.56 -3.13 -4.09
CA CYS A 133 6.19 -2.45 -5.23
C CYS A 133 6.53 -3.45 -6.35
N GLU A 134 7.00 -4.64 -5.99
CA GLU A 134 7.23 -5.73 -6.95
C GLU A 134 5.93 -6.16 -7.61
N GLN A 135 4.86 -6.35 -6.84
CA GLN A 135 3.57 -6.77 -7.38
C GLN A 135 2.90 -5.66 -8.22
N ILE A 136 3.09 -4.38 -7.91
CA ILE A 136 2.66 -3.28 -8.77
C ILE A 136 3.39 -3.34 -10.12
N TYR A 137 4.71 -3.50 -10.12
CA TYR A 137 5.48 -3.65 -11.36
C TYR A 137 5.05 -4.89 -12.16
N ARG A 138 4.84 -6.02 -11.49
CA ARG A 138 4.34 -7.26 -12.10
C ARG A 138 2.93 -7.07 -12.69
N ALA A 139 2.04 -6.41 -11.99
CA ALA A 139 0.70 -6.10 -12.47
C ALA A 139 0.73 -5.24 -13.75
N LEU A 140 1.57 -4.20 -13.77
CA LEU A 140 1.78 -3.39 -14.98
C LEU A 140 2.35 -4.24 -16.12
N SER A 141 3.28 -5.14 -15.83
CA SER A 141 3.85 -6.06 -16.82
C SER A 141 2.76 -6.97 -17.43
N ILE A 142 1.81 -7.43 -16.62
CA ILE A 142 0.66 -8.23 -17.10
C ILE A 142 -0.26 -7.37 -17.97
N ILE A 143 -0.66 -6.19 -17.50
CA ILE A 143 -1.57 -5.27 -18.20
C ILE A 143 -1.00 -4.88 -19.56
N PHE A 144 0.28 -4.57 -19.63
CA PHE A 144 0.97 -4.15 -20.87
C PHE A 144 1.62 -5.29 -21.66
N LYS A 145 1.33 -6.56 -21.30
CA LYS A 145 1.86 -7.77 -21.97
C LYS A 145 3.38 -7.80 -22.08
N HIS A 146 4.07 -7.29 -21.07
CA HIS A 146 5.53 -7.30 -20.98
C HIS A 146 6.04 -8.68 -20.50
N PRO A 147 7.17 -9.21 -21.00
CA PRO A 147 7.64 -10.58 -20.72
C PRO A 147 8.16 -10.83 -19.30
N TYR A 148 8.09 -9.87 -18.41
CA TYR A 148 8.52 -10.05 -17.01
C TYR A 148 7.70 -11.11 -16.27
N HIS A 149 6.37 -11.09 -16.45
CA HIS A 149 5.52 -12.13 -15.89
C HIS A 149 5.45 -13.31 -16.86
N LYS A 150 5.79 -14.51 -16.35
CA LYS A 150 5.77 -15.76 -17.09
C LYS A 150 4.85 -16.76 -16.43
#